data_5fc8b00cc3966f8d99de9f6b5e9c0ef0
#
_entry.id   5fc8b00cc3966f8d99de9f6b5e9c0ef0
#
_cell.length_a   1.000
_cell.length_b   1.000
_cell.length_c   1.000
_cell.angle_alpha   90.00
_cell.angle_beta   90.00
_cell.angle_gamma   90.00
#
_symmetry.space_group_name_H-M   'P 1'
#
loop_
_entity.id
_entity.type
_entity.pdbx_description
1 polymer ?
#
loop_
_entity_poly.entity_id
_entity_poly.type
_entity_poly.pdbx_seq_one_letter_code
_entity_poly.pdbx_strand_id
1 'polypeptide(L)'
;MRVLERNKQTLFYANPTGFVYATDSNGFKTGEKTVSYGNPVEVRMSMAISSGANNLGSQGMAEIEPYGIATGYTHRAVTEDLNCPMAEESRVWYGRTPTTTVTVDGAETEVENPHNFEVVRKAISLNHLIYYLKEVDVQ
;
A
#
# COMPACT_ATOMS: atom_id res chain seq x y z
N MET A 1 -14.76 -13.00 10.95
CA MET A 1 -13.40 -13.51 11.20
C MET A 1 -12.69 -12.58 12.17
N ARG A 2 -11.98 -13.14 13.09
CA ARG A 2 -11.25 -12.37 14.09
C ARG A 2 -9.77 -12.30 13.71
N VAL A 3 -9.20 -11.10 13.72
CA VAL A 3 -7.78 -10.92 13.49
C VAL A 3 -7.03 -11.13 14.80
N LEU A 4 -6.17 -12.14 14.84
CA LEU A 4 -5.40 -12.44 16.03
C LEU A 4 -4.17 -11.54 16.10
N GLU A 5 -3.88 -11.02 17.29
CA GLU A 5 -2.74 -10.13 17.49
C GLU A 5 -1.43 -10.76 17.06
N ARG A 6 -1.24 -12.05 17.32
CA ARG A 6 -0.04 -12.79 16.93
C ARG A 6 0.17 -12.89 15.42
N ASN A 7 -0.90 -12.70 14.64
CA ASN A 7 -0.84 -12.78 13.19
C ASN A 7 -0.63 -11.42 12.54
N LYS A 8 -0.61 -10.36 13.32
CA LYS A 8 -0.38 -9.02 12.81
C LYS A 8 1.09 -8.80 12.54
N GLN A 9 1.35 -8.13 11.46
CA GLN A 9 2.70 -7.78 11.05
C GLN A 9 2.81 -6.27 10.92
N THR A 10 4.01 -5.75 11.08
CA THR A 10 4.25 -4.32 11.02
C THR A 10 4.41 -3.88 9.57
N LEU A 11 3.68 -2.84 9.21
CA LEU A 11 3.74 -2.18 7.93
C LEU A 11 3.95 -0.69 8.14
N PHE A 12 4.44 -0.03 7.12
CA PHE A 12 4.47 1.43 7.07
C PHE A 12 3.70 1.86 5.84
N TYR A 13 2.96 2.95 5.94
CA TYR A 13 2.23 3.48 4.80
C TYR A 13 2.37 4.98 4.72
N ALA A 14 2.26 5.51 3.50
CA ALA A 14 2.23 6.95 3.26
C ALA A 14 1.05 7.24 2.34
N ASN A 15 0.10 8.02 2.85
CA ASN A 15 -1.08 8.40 2.08
C ASN A 15 -0.76 9.48 1.06
N PRO A 16 -1.42 9.48 -0.10
CA PRO A 16 -1.32 10.60 -1.02
C PRO A 16 -1.95 11.84 -0.38
N THR A 17 -1.24 12.96 -0.45
CA THR A 17 -1.71 14.23 0.14
C THR A 17 -2.18 15.21 -0.91
N GLY A 18 -1.84 14.99 -2.17
CA GLY A 18 -2.25 15.85 -3.26
C GLY A 18 -1.52 15.51 -4.53
N PHE A 19 -1.86 16.20 -5.59
CA PHE A 19 -1.19 16.00 -6.87
C PHE A 19 -1.05 17.33 -7.60
N VAL A 20 -0.07 17.39 -8.48
CA VAL A 20 0.18 18.54 -9.34
C VAL A 20 0.35 18.05 -10.77
N TYR A 21 -0.35 18.68 -11.69
CA TYR A 21 -0.14 18.39 -13.11
C TYR A 21 1.06 19.19 -13.62
N ALA A 22 1.91 18.52 -14.38
CA ALA A 22 3.01 19.17 -15.04
C ALA A 22 2.47 20.13 -16.10
N THR A 23 3.16 21.26 -16.26
CA THR A 23 2.82 22.25 -17.30
C THR A 23 3.97 22.39 -18.28
N ASP A 24 3.64 22.71 -19.52
CA ASP A 24 4.67 23.02 -20.51
C ASP A 24 5.11 24.48 -20.41
N SER A 25 6.00 24.90 -21.31
CA SER A 25 6.51 26.27 -21.30
C SER A 25 5.44 27.31 -21.58
N ASN A 26 4.31 26.93 -22.13
CA ASN A 26 3.18 27.81 -22.41
C ASN A 26 2.12 27.82 -21.31
N GLY A 27 2.34 27.04 -20.24
CA GLY A 27 1.42 26.96 -19.10
C GLY A 27 0.27 25.96 -19.29
N PHE A 28 0.28 25.16 -20.34
CA PHE A 28 -0.73 24.13 -20.57
C PHE A 28 -0.34 22.83 -19.84
N LYS A 29 -1.33 22.13 -19.31
CA LYS A 29 -1.10 20.85 -18.65
C LYS A 29 -0.71 19.78 -19.67
N THR A 30 0.35 19.04 -19.36
CA THR A 30 0.89 18.02 -20.25
C THR A 30 0.22 16.66 -20.08
N GLY A 31 -0.63 16.50 -19.06
CA GLY A 31 -1.23 15.22 -18.74
C GLY A 31 -0.43 14.40 -17.75
N GLU A 32 0.79 14.78 -17.45
CA GLU A 32 1.59 14.14 -16.43
C GLU A 32 1.17 14.63 -15.05
N LYS A 33 1.11 13.71 -14.09
CA LYS A 33 0.65 14.00 -12.75
C LYS A 33 1.70 13.54 -11.75
N THR A 34 2.10 14.44 -10.86
CA THR A 34 3.00 14.12 -9.76
C THR A 34 2.18 14.07 -8.48
N VAL A 35 2.25 12.96 -7.76
CA VAL A 35 1.52 12.77 -6.52
C VAL A 35 2.47 12.98 -5.34
N SER A 36 2.01 13.78 -4.38
CA SER A 36 2.74 14.00 -3.13
C SER A 36 2.22 13.05 -2.07
N TYR A 37 3.10 12.61 -1.19
CA TYR A 37 2.77 11.67 -0.12
C TYR A 37 3.15 12.26 1.23
N GLY A 38 2.37 11.91 2.26
CA GLY A 38 2.69 12.30 3.62
C GLY A 38 3.84 11.47 4.19
N ASN A 39 4.14 11.72 5.46
CA ASN A 39 5.17 10.96 6.16
C ASN A 39 4.71 9.52 6.38
N PRO A 40 5.61 8.54 6.31
CA PRO A 40 5.26 7.16 6.61
C PRO A 40 4.77 6.98 8.04
N VAL A 41 3.74 6.16 8.21
CA VAL A 41 3.13 5.86 9.50
C VAL A 41 3.17 4.36 9.72
N GLU A 42 3.56 3.95 10.92
CA GLU A 42 3.58 2.55 11.29
C GLU A 42 2.17 2.05 11.61
N VAL A 43 1.87 0.84 11.15
CA VAL A 43 0.60 0.19 11.46
C VAL A 43 0.82 -1.32 11.52
N ARG A 44 -0.03 -2.01 12.26
CA ARG A 44 0.02 -3.47 12.35
C ARG A 44 -1.26 -4.06 11.77
N MET A 45 -1.09 -4.97 10.83
CA MET A 45 -2.20 -5.64 10.16
C MET A 45 -1.83 -7.08 9.87
N SER A 46 -2.85 -7.90 9.66
CA SER A 46 -2.65 -9.27 9.18
C SER A 46 -2.43 -9.24 7.68
N MET A 47 -1.28 -9.74 7.25
CA MET A 47 -0.93 -9.81 5.82
C MET A 47 -1.02 -11.24 5.33
N ALA A 48 -1.50 -11.39 4.11
CA ALA A 48 -1.54 -12.68 3.44
C ALA A 48 -1.28 -12.51 1.95
N ILE A 49 -0.61 -13.49 1.38
CA ILE A 49 -0.48 -13.58 -0.07
C ILE A 49 -1.85 -13.96 -0.60
N SER A 50 -2.34 -13.21 -1.59
CA SER A 50 -3.64 -13.49 -2.14
C SER A 50 -3.55 -14.60 -3.17
N SER A 51 -4.04 -15.77 -2.81
CA SER A 51 -4.12 -16.88 -3.75
C SER A 51 -5.15 -16.61 -4.85
N GLY A 52 -6.07 -15.69 -4.62
CA GLY A 52 -7.07 -15.33 -5.63
C GLY A 52 -6.46 -14.71 -6.86
N ALA A 53 -5.35 -13.99 -6.71
CA ALA A 53 -4.68 -13.39 -7.85
C ALA A 53 -4.00 -14.41 -8.75
N ASN A 54 -3.52 -15.50 -8.16
CA ASN A 54 -2.81 -16.54 -8.88
C ASN A 54 -3.69 -17.75 -9.17
N ASN A 55 -4.73 -17.92 -8.41
CA ASN A 55 -5.65 -19.04 -8.53
C ASN A 55 -7.01 -18.49 -8.95
N LEU A 56 -7.15 -18.28 -10.24
CA LEU A 56 -8.37 -17.73 -10.82
C LEU A 56 -9.50 -18.76 -10.88
N GLY A 57 -9.45 -19.77 -10.02
CA GLY A 57 -10.57 -20.65 -9.83
C GLY A 57 -11.77 -19.88 -9.26
N SER A 58 -12.85 -20.57 -9.05
CA SER A 58 -14.12 -19.97 -8.66
C SER A 58 -14.03 -19.01 -7.46
N GLN A 59 -13.19 -19.32 -6.49
CA GLN A 59 -13.08 -18.50 -5.29
C GLN A 59 -12.41 -17.16 -5.55
N GLY A 60 -11.37 -17.14 -6.37
CA GLY A 60 -10.68 -15.90 -6.69
C GLY A 60 -11.58 -14.94 -7.43
N MET A 61 -12.34 -15.45 -8.39
CA MET A 61 -13.28 -14.62 -9.15
C MET A 61 -14.41 -14.09 -8.28
N ALA A 62 -14.93 -14.94 -7.40
CA ALA A 62 -16.02 -14.55 -6.51
C ALA A 62 -15.58 -13.45 -5.52
N GLU A 63 -14.33 -13.43 -5.12
CA GLU A 63 -13.81 -12.41 -4.23
C GLU A 63 -13.57 -11.10 -4.97
N ILE A 64 -13.05 -11.16 -6.18
CA ILE A 64 -12.66 -9.98 -6.95
C ILE A 64 -13.86 -9.24 -7.52
N GLU A 65 -14.77 -9.96 -8.14
CA GLU A 65 -15.93 -9.36 -8.82
C GLU A 65 -16.79 -8.45 -7.96
N PRO A 66 -17.20 -8.86 -6.74
CA PRO A 66 -18.08 -8.01 -5.94
C PRO A 66 -17.51 -6.63 -5.62
N TYR A 67 -16.19 -6.51 -5.61
CA TYR A 67 -15.54 -5.25 -5.29
C TYR A 67 -15.08 -4.50 -6.52
N GLY A 68 -15.31 -5.04 -7.71
CA GLY A 68 -14.87 -4.42 -8.94
C GLY A 68 -13.37 -4.28 -9.04
N ILE A 69 -12.62 -5.16 -8.39
CA ILE A 69 -11.16 -5.08 -8.36
C ILE A 69 -10.62 -5.78 -9.60
N ALA A 70 -9.82 -5.06 -10.37
CA ALA A 70 -9.11 -5.66 -11.48
C ALA A 70 -8.05 -6.64 -10.96
N THR A 71 -7.78 -7.66 -11.78
CA THR A 71 -6.69 -8.57 -11.48
C THR A 71 -5.38 -7.80 -11.40
N GLY A 72 -4.62 -7.99 -10.37
CA GLY A 72 -3.35 -7.28 -10.23
C GLY A 72 -2.87 -7.10 -8.80
N TYR A 73 -3.69 -7.43 -7.81
CA TYR A 73 -3.21 -7.40 -6.45
C TYR A 73 -2.49 -8.73 -6.14
N THR A 74 -1.50 -8.64 -5.25
CA THR A 74 -0.70 -9.81 -4.88
C THR A 74 -0.87 -10.17 -3.41
N HIS A 75 -1.24 -9.21 -2.59
CA HIS A 75 -1.35 -9.39 -1.15
C HIS A 75 -2.63 -8.75 -0.64
N ARG A 76 -3.04 -9.20 0.54
CA ARG A 76 -4.21 -8.67 1.21
C ARG A 76 -3.84 -8.37 2.65
N ALA A 77 -4.14 -7.16 3.11
CA ALA A 77 -3.94 -6.76 4.50
C ALA A 77 -5.31 -6.53 5.15
N VAL A 78 -5.47 -7.03 6.35
CA VAL A 78 -6.74 -6.96 7.06
C VAL A 78 -6.53 -6.35 8.43
N THR A 79 -7.40 -5.41 8.80
CA THR A 79 -7.41 -4.80 10.12
C THR A 79 -8.83 -4.74 10.67
N GLU A 80 -8.95 -4.84 11.98
CA GLU A 80 -10.23 -4.65 12.68
C GLU A 80 -10.53 -3.17 12.95
N ASP A 81 -9.54 -2.30 12.75
CA ASP A 81 -9.72 -0.87 12.95
C ASP A 81 -10.41 -0.26 11.74
N LEU A 82 -11.71 -0.05 11.85
CA LEU A 82 -12.53 0.53 10.79
C LEU A 82 -12.20 2.00 10.53
N ASN A 83 -11.46 2.63 11.42
CA ASN A 83 -11.04 4.03 11.28
C ASN A 83 -9.62 4.17 10.78
N CYS A 84 -9.00 3.07 10.34
CA CYS A 84 -7.64 3.11 9.83
C CYS A 84 -7.53 4.12 8.68
N PRO A 85 -6.62 5.09 8.78
CA PRO A 85 -6.55 6.18 7.80
C PRO A 85 -5.84 5.84 6.51
N MET A 86 -5.24 4.64 6.38
CA MET A 86 -4.60 4.25 5.14
C MET A 86 -5.62 4.30 4.00
N ALA A 87 -5.26 4.96 2.91
CA ALA A 87 -6.16 5.22 1.79
C ALA A 87 -5.76 4.43 0.55
N GLU A 88 -6.63 4.43 -0.45
CA GLU A 88 -6.29 3.87 -1.76
C GLU A 88 -5.14 4.68 -2.37
N GLU A 89 -4.32 4.05 -3.18
CA GLU A 89 -3.14 4.61 -3.81
C GLU A 89 -2.00 4.94 -2.85
N SER A 90 -2.11 4.59 -1.57
CA SER A 90 -1.02 4.76 -0.61
C SER A 90 0.17 3.86 -0.94
N ARG A 91 1.36 4.34 -0.62
CA ARG A 91 2.58 3.54 -0.70
C ARG A 91 2.74 2.76 0.59
N VAL A 92 3.21 1.53 0.47
CA VAL A 92 3.35 0.64 1.62
C VAL A 92 4.74 0.01 1.63
N TRP A 93 5.32 -0.05 2.81
CA TRP A 93 6.58 -0.77 3.07
C TRP A 93 6.24 -2.00 3.93
N TYR A 94 6.48 -3.17 3.39
CA TYR A 94 6.24 -4.43 4.08
C TYR A 94 7.53 -5.24 4.08
N GLY A 95 7.97 -5.64 5.28
CA GLY A 95 9.24 -6.34 5.42
C GLY A 95 10.46 -5.44 5.33
N ARG A 96 10.24 -4.12 5.27
CA ARG A 96 11.32 -3.12 5.27
C ARG A 96 10.81 -1.83 5.91
N THR A 97 11.73 -1.01 6.36
CA THR A 97 11.39 0.31 6.91
C THR A 97 11.53 1.38 5.83
N PRO A 98 10.81 2.51 5.96
CA PRO A 98 10.92 3.59 4.99
C PRO A 98 12.31 4.24 4.93
N THR A 99 13.04 4.21 6.04
CA THR A 99 14.40 4.76 6.10
C THR A 99 15.30 3.80 6.86
N THR A 100 16.58 3.83 6.50
CA THR A 100 17.62 3.06 7.18
C THR A 100 18.75 4.01 7.54
N THR A 101 19.26 3.93 8.76
CA THR A 101 20.44 4.69 9.19
C THR A 101 21.70 3.94 8.76
N VAL A 102 22.55 4.61 8.02
CA VAL A 102 23.82 4.08 7.55
C VAL A 102 24.96 4.93 8.10
N THR A 103 25.98 4.29 8.64
CA THR A 103 27.17 5.00 9.12
C THR A 103 28.23 4.97 8.03
N VAL A 104 28.63 6.16 7.58
CA VAL A 104 29.67 6.35 6.58
C VAL A 104 30.69 7.31 7.17
N ASP A 105 31.96 6.88 7.25
CA ASP A 105 33.05 7.68 7.78
C ASP A 105 32.78 8.25 9.19
N GLY A 106 32.07 7.47 10.01
CA GLY A 106 31.72 7.87 11.37
C GLY A 106 30.51 8.79 11.48
N ALA A 107 29.91 9.17 10.38
CA ALA A 107 28.69 10.01 10.35
C ALA A 107 27.46 9.15 10.04
N GLU A 108 26.41 9.37 10.81
CA GLU A 108 25.13 8.69 10.57
C GLU A 108 24.34 9.44 9.51
N THR A 109 23.85 8.72 8.52
CA THR A 109 23.04 9.28 7.44
C THR A 109 21.79 8.41 7.27
N GLU A 110 20.64 9.03 7.12
CA GLU A 110 19.42 8.32 6.80
C GLU A 110 19.30 8.14 5.30
N VAL A 111 18.99 6.92 4.88
CA VAL A 111 18.77 6.57 3.49
C VAL A 111 17.32 6.15 3.33
N GLU A 112 16.63 6.72 2.37
CA GLU A 112 15.27 6.35 2.06
C GLU A 112 15.23 5.03 1.33
N ASN A 113 14.33 4.14 1.76
CA ASN A 113 14.08 2.87 1.09
C ASN A 113 12.82 3.01 0.24
N PRO A 114 12.83 2.44 -0.98
CA PRO A 114 11.64 2.48 -1.81
C PRO A 114 10.54 1.61 -1.21
N HIS A 115 9.31 2.02 -1.42
CA HIS A 115 8.16 1.21 -1.05
C HIS A 115 8.10 -0.03 -1.94
N ASN A 116 7.52 -1.10 -1.42
CA ASN A 116 7.40 -2.35 -2.17
C ASN A 116 5.96 -2.78 -2.44
N PHE A 117 5.00 -2.01 -1.97
CA PHE A 117 3.59 -2.27 -2.26
C PHE A 117 2.84 -0.96 -2.45
N GLU A 118 1.75 -1.04 -3.18
CA GLU A 118 0.81 0.07 -3.33
C GLU A 118 -0.61 -0.45 -3.07
N VAL A 119 -1.44 0.37 -2.45
CA VAL A 119 -2.83 0.02 -2.18
C VAL A 119 -3.63 0.18 -3.47
N VAL A 120 -4.14 -0.93 -3.97
CA VAL A 120 -4.99 -0.93 -5.16
C VAL A 120 -6.42 -0.57 -4.78
N ARG A 121 -6.91 -1.15 -3.68
CA ARG A 121 -8.28 -0.93 -3.25
C ARG A 121 -8.44 -1.13 -1.76
N LYS A 122 -9.33 -0.35 -1.17
CA LYS A 122 -9.75 -0.46 0.21
C LYS A 122 -11.21 -0.89 0.22
N ALA A 123 -11.52 -1.98 0.91
CA ALA A 123 -12.87 -2.50 1.00
C ALA A 123 -13.27 -2.66 2.46
N ILE A 124 -14.55 -2.46 2.75
CA ILE A 124 -15.10 -2.65 4.08
C ILE A 124 -15.91 -3.94 4.07
N SER A 125 -15.56 -4.85 4.95
CA SER A 125 -16.34 -6.04 5.26
C SER A 125 -16.90 -5.87 6.67
N LEU A 126 -17.86 -6.66 7.05
CA LEU A 126 -18.66 -6.49 8.30
C LEU A 126 -17.94 -5.79 9.46
N ASN A 127 -16.82 -6.30 9.88
CA ASN A 127 -16.10 -5.75 11.04
C ASN A 127 -14.61 -5.55 10.72
N HIS A 128 -14.27 -5.46 9.45
CA HIS A 128 -12.88 -5.40 9.01
C HIS A 128 -12.72 -4.44 7.86
N LEU A 129 -11.54 -3.83 7.78
CA LEU A 129 -11.07 -3.19 6.56
C LEU A 129 -10.12 -4.15 5.87
N ILE A 130 -10.29 -4.30 4.57
CA ILE A 130 -9.42 -5.13 3.74
C ILE A 130 -8.74 -4.23 2.73
N TYR A 131 -7.42 -4.29 2.70
CA TYR A 131 -6.63 -3.56 1.72
C TYR A 131 -6.04 -4.55 0.73
N TYR A 132 -6.29 -4.31 -0.54
CA TYR A 132 -5.71 -5.12 -1.61
C TYR A 132 -4.45 -4.41 -2.08
N LEU A 133 -3.33 -5.09 -1.97
CA LEU A 133 -2.01 -4.52 -2.24
C LEU A 133 -1.40 -5.17 -3.46
N LYS A 134 -0.71 -4.35 -4.24
CA LYS A 134 0.05 -4.81 -5.39
C LYS A 134 1.53 -4.66 -5.09
N GLU A 135 2.29 -5.72 -5.30
CA GLU A 135 3.73 -5.65 -5.18
C GLU A 135 4.30 -4.82 -6.34
N VAL A 136 5.17 -3.89 -6.00
CA VAL A 136 5.83 -3.03 -6.98
C VAL A 136 7.32 -3.10 -6.77
N ASP A 137 8.06 -2.99 -7.87
CA ASP A 137 9.51 -2.99 -7.85
C ASP A 137 9.99 -1.58 -8.17
N VAL A 138 10.24 -0.81 -7.11
CA VAL A 138 10.73 0.57 -7.22
C VAL A 138 12.19 0.59 -6.84
N GLN A 139 13.00 1.08 -7.73
CA GLN A 139 14.45 1.18 -7.52
C GLN A 139 14.89 2.60 -7.19
#